data_e747056e47b2b0f470a8e2b0e79b7c9e
#
_entry.id   e747056e47b2b0f470a8e2b0e79b7c9e
#
_cell.length_a   1.000
_cell.length_b   1.000
_cell.length_c   1.000
_cell.angle_alpha   90.00
_cell.angle_beta   90.00
_cell.angle_gamma   90.00
#
_symmetry.space_group_name_H-M   'P 1'
#
loop_
_entity.id
_entity.type
_entity.pdbx_description
1 polymer ?
#
loop_
_entity_poly.entity_id
_entity_poly.type
_entity_poly.pdbx_seq_one_letter_code
_entity_poly.pdbx_strand_id
1 'polypeptide(L)'
;MGQYDRKKQSQPKHGKPSSSGASKAPPPLSRGVPGWKGPGYVHKKTSTANSTAPKAPEPTKLEHILPVELEQQILDVFRNTFHSSNDFQALKPTLQKINDALLRREFDTALGNENFLEAYAIRWSPSRSLAYAQLLAWICAELAEDTYIQHLVSGKSDKLAARVVCFGGGPAEIIAFSALLRSLQPSEAAGRPPIPAADVSDSLEAISISAPKQADSLLHLKLFDTADWASVLSKLDQGLTTPPPLSRYASAAARARNASFISPGALEHAFTRADVLGYSTNDLCTAIGTAPALLTFMFTLNELYMASISRTTAFLQRITEATPRGSLLLVVDTPGAQAETSASHTDEGENKRTYPISRLLDYALRSSSMKRPNEEDNDEEKPGPAWEKVMEKASMSYRLEQDLKYPVSLENTKFQVHLFKRI
;
A
#
# COMPACT_ATOMS: atom_id res chain seq x y z
N MET A 1 53.60 -18.41 51.85
CA MET A 1 53.01 -18.80 53.14
C MET A 1 51.54 -18.87 52.93
N GLY A 2 50.91 -19.89 52.96
CA GLY A 2 50.78 -21.24 53.43
C GLY A 2 49.35 -21.60 53.04
N GLN A 3 49.11 -22.58 52.29
CA GLN A 3 49.01 -24.03 52.50
C GLN A 3 47.72 -24.49 53.22
N TYR A 4 47.05 -25.38 52.47
CA TYR A 4 46.29 -26.60 52.87
C TYR A 4 44.90 -26.41 53.55
N ASP A 5 43.86 -27.21 53.34
CA ASP A 5 43.82 -28.66 53.13
C ASP A 5 42.46 -29.15 52.57
N ARG A 6 42.53 -30.29 51.92
CA ARG A 6 41.47 -31.19 51.45
C ARG A 6 40.72 -31.86 52.62
N LYS A 7 39.42 -32.19 52.44
CA LYS A 7 38.93 -33.51 52.91
C LYS A 7 37.81 -34.05 52.04
N LYS A 8 37.99 -35.29 51.65
CA LYS A 8 37.13 -36.25 50.94
C LYS A 8 36.19 -36.98 51.92
N GLN A 9 35.30 -37.74 51.27
CA GLN A 9 34.52 -38.92 51.69
C GLN A 9 33.09 -38.65 52.10
N SER A 10 32.05 -39.44 51.75
CA SER A 10 31.95 -40.82 51.17
C SER A 10 30.46 -41.06 50.82
N GLN A 11 30.21 -41.91 49.86
CA GLN A 11 28.88 -42.54 49.62
C GLN A 11 28.58 -43.58 50.66
N PRO A 12 27.29 -43.97 50.82
CA PRO A 12 26.96 -45.35 50.48
C PRO A 12 25.64 -45.57 49.69
N LYS A 13 25.63 -46.75 49.10
CA LYS A 13 24.67 -47.39 48.22
C LYS A 13 23.43 -47.92 48.89
N HIS A 14 22.43 -48.24 48.10
CA HIS A 14 21.42 -49.32 48.08
C HIS A 14 19.96 -48.93 48.33
N GLY A 15 19.14 -49.37 47.37
CA GLY A 15 17.72 -49.66 47.53
C GLY A 15 16.86 -49.40 46.29
N LYS A 16 16.76 -50.39 45.38
CA LYS A 16 15.57 -50.55 44.48
C LYS A 16 14.58 -51.48 45.24
N PRO A 17 13.25 -51.47 44.91
CA PRO A 17 12.67 -51.61 43.62
C PRO A 17 11.28 -50.94 43.39
N SER A 18 10.88 -50.99 42.11
CA SER A 18 9.56 -51.24 41.49
C SER A 18 8.54 -50.11 41.37
N SER A 19 8.25 -49.82 40.20
CA SER A 19 7.12 -50.01 39.29
C SER A 19 6.34 -48.73 38.91
N SER A 20 6.22 -48.64 37.61
CA SER A 20 5.12 -48.09 36.78
C SER A 20 4.85 -46.59 36.77
N GLY A 21 5.02 -46.04 35.59
CA GLY A 21 4.48 -44.72 35.24
C GLY A 21 5.32 -44.02 34.17
N ALA A 22 5.29 -44.51 32.95
CA ALA A 22 5.89 -43.80 31.82
C ALA A 22 5.11 -42.55 31.51
N SER A 23 5.58 -41.40 31.95
CA SER A 23 5.18 -40.11 31.38
C SER A 23 6.15 -39.75 30.25
N LYS A 24 5.66 -39.85 29.01
CA LYS A 24 6.37 -39.36 27.81
C LYS A 24 6.59 -37.86 27.97
N ALA A 25 7.85 -37.45 27.91
CA ALA A 25 8.21 -36.05 27.72
C ALA A 25 7.62 -35.53 26.39
N PRO A 26 7.06 -34.32 26.35
CA PRO A 26 6.59 -33.74 25.10
C PRO A 26 7.79 -33.44 24.18
N PRO A 27 7.63 -33.60 22.85
CA PRO A 27 8.68 -33.26 21.90
C PRO A 27 8.98 -31.76 21.95
N PRO A 28 10.21 -31.35 21.61
CA PRO A 28 10.58 -29.95 21.59
C PRO A 28 9.74 -29.21 20.54
N LEU A 29 9.03 -28.19 20.98
CA LEU A 29 8.32 -27.26 20.10
C LEU A 29 9.33 -26.56 19.20
N SER A 30 9.32 -26.88 17.92
CA SER A 30 9.96 -26.07 16.90
C SER A 30 9.24 -24.72 16.86
N ARG A 31 9.80 -23.70 17.49
CA ARG A 31 9.36 -22.32 17.35
C ARG A 31 9.78 -21.81 15.97
N GLY A 32 8.96 -22.11 14.97
CA GLY A 32 8.91 -21.29 13.78
C GLY A 32 8.39 -19.93 14.18
N VAL A 33 9.20 -18.88 13.97
CA VAL A 33 8.77 -17.48 14.16
C VAL A 33 7.58 -17.26 13.24
N PRO A 34 6.38 -16.88 13.75
CA PRO A 34 5.26 -16.60 12.87
C PRO A 34 5.62 -15.41 11.99
N GLY A 35 5.65 -15.60 10.67
CA GLY A 35 5.75 -14.48 9.73
C GLY A 35 4.53 -13.58 9.92
N TRP A 36 4.75 -12.29 10.05
CA TRP A 36 3.68 -11.30 10.11
C TRP A 36 2.87 -11.35 8.81
N LYS A 37 1.54 -11.41 8.92
CA LYS A 37 0.62 -11.57 7.78
C LYS A 37 -0.23 -10.33 7.50
N GLY A 38 0.20 -9.18 7.95
CA GLY A 38 -0.46 -7.88 7.70
C GLY A 38 -1.63 -7.59 8.66
N PRO A 39 -2.10 -6.34 8.72
CA PRO A 39 -3.32 -5.99 9.42
C PRO A 39 -4.50 -6.77 8.83
N GLY A 40 -5.23 -7.53 9.65
CA GLY A 40 -6.38 -8.34 9.22
C GLY A 40 -6.17 -9.85 9.19
N TYR A 41 -5.01 -10.39 9.60
CA TYR A 41 -4.84 -11.84 9.70
C TYR A 41 -5.59 -12.42 10.90
N VAL A 42 -6.69 -13.15 10.64
CA VAL A 42 -7.43 -13.90 11.66
C VAL A 42 -6.81 -15.29 11.82
N HIS A 43 -6.32 -15.62 13.03
CA HIS A 43 -5.89 -16.98 13.38
C HIS A 43 -7.06 -17.96 13.21
N LYS A 44 -6.96 -18.86 12.23
CA LYS A 44 -7.88 -19.99 12.13
C LYS A 44 -7.60 -20.95 13.28
N LYS A 45 -8.47 -20.99 14.30
CA LYS A 45 -8.47 -22.06 15.28
C LYS A 45 -8.72 -23.38 14.54
N THR A 46 -7.77 -24.30 14.60
CA THR A 46 -7.97 -25.69 14.14
C THR A 46 -8.95 -26.36 15.08
N SER A 47 -10.22 -26.33 14.76
CA SER A 47 -11.20 -27.28 15.31
C SER A 47 -11.27 -28.46 14.34
N THR A 48 -10.84 -29.63 14.78
CA THR A 48 -11.17 -30.91 14.17
C THR A 48 -12.66 -31.17 14.30
N ALA A 49 -13.44 -30.66 13.36
CA ALA A 49 -14.80 -31.10 13.11
C ALA A 49 -14.95 -31.15 11.59
N ASN A 50 -15.25 -32.33 11.06
CA ASN A 50 -15.67 -32.54 9.68
C ASN A 50 -16.92 -31.71 9.43
N SER A 51 -16.77 -30.46 8.96
CA SER A 51 -17.84 -29.69 8.36
C SER A 51 -17.46 -29.51 6.89
N THR A 52 -18.26 -30.06 6.02
CA THR A 52 -18.31 -29.77 4.58
C THR A 52 -18.78 -28.32 4.38
N ALA A 53 -18.01 -27.36 4.86
CA ALA A 53 -18.17 -25.96 4.46
C ALA A 53 -17.69 -25.82 3.01
N PRO A 54 -18.39 -25.12 2.13
CA PRO A 54 -17.94 -24.89 0.76
C PRO A 54 -16.56 -24.25 0.81
N LYS A 55 -15.59 -24.85 0.11
CA LYS A 55 -14.23 -24.33 -0.03
C LYS A 55 -14.34 -22.92 -0.58
N ALA A 56 -13.82 -21.92 0.15
CA ALA A 56 -13.80 -20.55 -0.34
C ALA A 56 -13.18 -20.53 -1.74
N PRO A 57 -13.75 -19.80 -2.70
CA PRO A 57 -13.22 -19.73 -4.06
C PRO A 57 -11.76 -19.31 -4.02
N GLU A 58 -10.95 -19.93 -4.88
CA GLU A 58 -9.54 -19.56 -4.98
C GLU A 58 -9.42 -18.09 -5.44
N PRO A 59 -8.48 -17.31 -4.90
CA PRO A 59 -8.33 -15.92 -5.28
C PRO A 59 -7.99 -15.82 -6.76
N THR A 60 -8.64 -14.90 -7.48
CA THR A 60 -8.29 -14.57 -8.86
C THR A 60 -6.86 -14.04 -8.88
N LYS A 61 -6.01 -14.60 -9.72
CA LYS A 61 -4.64 -14.12 -9.89
C LYS A 61 -4.69 -12.76 -10.61
N LEU A 62 -4.02 -11.74 -10.06
CA LEU A 62 -3.79 -10.49 -10.77
C LEU A 62 -2.80 -10.75 -11.92
N GLU A 63 -3.15 -10.31 -13.11
CA GLU A 63 -2.26 -10.40 -14.29
C GLU A 63 -1.08 -9.43 -14.13
N HIS A 64 0.10 -9.88 -14.54
CA HIS A 64 1.29 -9.04 -14.59
C HIS A 64 1.26 -8.22 -15.89
N ILE A 65 0.85 -6.96 -15.79
CA ILE A 65 0.81 -5.99 -16.91
C ILE A 65 2.16 -5.28 -17.04
N LEU A 66 2.74 -4.91 -15.90
CA LEU A 66 4.03 -4.25 -15.87
C LEU A 66 5.16 -5.27 -16.04
N PRO A 67 6.22 -4.95 -16.81
CA PRO A 67 7.36 -5.84 -17.00
C PRO A 67 8.17 -6.01 -15.71
N VAL A 68 8.80 -7.18 -15.54
CA VAL A 68 9.63 -7.53 -14.39
C VAL A 68 10.78 -6.55 -14.16
N GLU A 69 11.33 -6.00 -15.22
CA GLU A 69 12.38 -4.98 -15.17
C GLU A 69 11.90 -3.71 -14.47
N LEU A 70 10.64 -3.30 -14.68
CA LEU A 70 10.05 -2.16 -13.99
C LEU A 70 9.79 -2.50 -12.52
N GLU A 71 9.32 -3.71 -12.22
CA GLU A 71 9.18 -4.18 -10.84
C GLU A 71 10.52 -4.17 -10.09
N GLN A 72 11.61 -4.59 -10.75
CA GLN A 72 12.96 -4.52 -10.17
C GLN A 72 13.39 -3.06 -9.96
N GLN A 73 13.10 -2.15 -10.90
CA GLN A 73 13.40 -0.72 -10.74
C GLN A 73 12.65 -0.10 -9.56
N ILE A 74 11.39 -0.49 -9.31
CA ILE A 74 10.64 -0.11 -8.10
C ILE A 74 11.42 -0.48 -6.83
N LEU A 75 11.90 -1.71 -6.74
CA LEU A 75 12.68 -2.19 -5.61
C LEU A 75 14.03 -1.46 -5.47
N ASP A 76 14.66 -1.14 -6.61
CA ASP A 76 15.92 -0.41 -6.65
C ASP A 76 15.77 1.03 -6.16
N VAL A 77 14.61 1.69 -6.39
CA VAL A 77 14.32 3.01 -5.79
C VAL A 77 14.36 2.92 -4.27
N PHE A 78 13.65 1.96 -3.65
CA PHE A 78 13.69 1.79 -2.19
C PHE A 78 15.09 1.49 -1.67
N ARG A 79 15.82 0.56 -2.33
CA ARG A 79 17.17 0.17 -1.94
C ARG A 79 18.16 1.33 -2.01
N ASN A 80 18.05 2.15 -3.06
CA ASN A 80 18.96 3.28 -3.28
C ASN A 80 18.63 4.48 -2.39
N THR A 81 17.34 4.68 -2.07
CA THR A 81 16.88 5.73 -1.17
C THR A 81 17.26 5.41 0.29
N PHE A 82 17.01 4.17 0.72
CA PHE A 82 17.21 3.74 2.10
C PHE A 82 18.36 2.75 2.21
N HIS A 83 19.59 3.25 2.31
CA HIS A 83 20.80 2.42 2.39
C HIS A 83 20.81 1.45 3.58
N SER A 84 20.10 1.78 4.66
CA SER A 84 19.85 0.91 5.81
C SER A 84 19.15 -0.40 5.44
N SER A 85 18.48 -0.48 4.30
CA SER A 85 17.89 -1.71 3.77
C SER A 85 18.91 -2.83 3.55
N ASN A 86 20.18 -2.47 3.28
CA ASN A 86 21.26 -3.44 3.03
C ASN A 86 21.79 -4.09 4.33
N ASP A 87 21.47 -3.53 5.50
CA ASP A 87 21.82 -4.13 6.80
C ASP A 87 20.54 -4.60 7.53
N PHE A 88 19.98 -5.68 7.05
CA PHE A 88 18.78 -6.27 7.64
C PHE A 88 18.95 -6.67 9.10
N GLN A 89 20.17 -7.03 9.54
CA GLN A 89 20.42 -7.43 10.93
C GLN A 89 20.28 -6.24 11.88
N ALA A 90 20.75 -5.07 11.46
CA ALA A 90 20.58 -3.83 12.24
C ALA A 90 19.11 -3.38 12.29
N LEU A 91 18.34 -3.60 11.22
CA LEU A 91 16.92 -3.26 11.17
C LEU A 91 16.03 -4.20 12.00
N LYS A 92 16.41 -5.46 12.15
CA LYS A 92 15.55 -6.51 12.73
C LYS A 92 14.94 -6.15 14.10
N PRO A 93 15.67 -5.58 15.08
CA PRO A 93 15.08 -5.20 16.37
C PRO A 93 14.00 -4.12 16.25
N THR A 94 14.22 -3.15 15.35
CA THR A 94 13.25 -2.08 15.07
C THR A 94 12.00 -2.65 14.41
N LEU A 95 12.17 -3.49 13.39
CA LEU A 95 11.05 -4.15 12.71
C LEU A 95 10.22 -5.03 13.65
N GLN A 96 10.86 -5.68 14.62
CA GLN A 96 10.14 -6.46 15.62
C GLN A 96 9.27 -5.58 16.52
N LYS A 97 9.79 -4.44 16.99
CA LYS A 97 9.00 -3.48 17.80
C LYS A 97 7.80 -2.94 17.03
N ILE A 98 8.00 -2.57 15.76
CA ILE A 98 6.93 -2.11 14.87
C ILE A 98 5.89 -3.21 14.72
N ASN A 99 6.31 -4.44 14.39
CA ASN A 99 5.40 -5.57 14.22
C ASN A 99 4.57 -5.86 15.47
N ASP A 100 5.20 -5.85 16.66
CA ASP A 100 4.52 -6.09 17.92
C ASP A 100 3.49 -4.98 18.22
N ALA A 101 3.81 -3.72 17.92
CA ALA A 101 2.88 -2.60 18.06
C ALA A 101 1.71 -2.69 17.07
N LEU A 102 1.97 -3.03 15.79
CA LEU A 102 0.93 -3.24 14.78
C LEU A 102 -0.03 -4.38 15.15
N LEU A 103 0.51 -5.48 15.69
CA LEU A 103 -0.32 -6.60 16.16
C LEU A 103 -1.25 -6.21 17.33
N ARG A 104 -0.82 -5.26 18.17
CA ARG A 104 -1.64 -4.69 19.25
C ARG A 104 -2.47 -3.49 18.78
N ARG A 105 -2.39 -3.10 17.50
CA ARG A 105 -3.05 -1.92 16.92
C ARG A 105 -2.64 -0.60 17.58
N GLU A 106 -1.44 -0.55 18.11
CA GLU A 106 -0.83 0.64 18.69
C GLU A 106 -0.14 1.45 17.58
N PHE A 107 -0.94 2.04 16.66
CA PHE A 107 -0.42 2.71 15.46
C PHE A 107 0.48 3.90 15.80
N ASP A 108 0.15 4.67 16.83
CA ASP A 108 0.98 5.79 17.29
C ASP A 108 2.36 5.31 17.78
N THR A 109 2.43 4.11 18.37
CA THR A 109 3.69 3.49 18.77
C THR A 109 4.46 2.94 17.57
N ALA A 110 3.76 2.28 16.63
CA ALA A 110 4.35 1.65 15.47
C ALA A 110 4.90 2.67 14.46
N LEU A 111 4.27 3.84 14.33
CA LEU A 111 4.54 4.85 13.30
C LEU A 111 4.86 6.23 13.91
N GLY A 112 5.17 6.29 15.21
CA GLY A 112 5.29 7.52 15.97
C GLY A 112 6.64 8.26 15.84
N ASN A 113 7.64 7.68 15.17
CA ASN A 113 8.95 8.32 14.99
C ASN A 113 9.56 8.02 13.61
N GLU A 114 10.45 8.90 13.16
CA GLU A 114 11.05 8.83 11.82
C GLU A 114 11.80 7.52 11.55
N ASN A 115 12.54 6.98 12.52
CA ASN A 115 13.27 5.73 12.35
C ASN A 115 12.32 4.54 12.14
N PHE A 116 11.16 4.55 12.80
CA PHE A 116 10.14 3.50 12.64
C PHE A 116 9.45 3.64 11.29
N LEU A 117 9.16 4.87 10.87
CA LEU A 117 8.57 5.15 9.54
C LEU A 117 9.51 4.71 8.42
N GLU A 118 10.81 5.01 8.50
CA GLU A 118 11.79 4.55 7.52
C GLU A 118 11.91 3.01 7.51
N ALA A 119 12.00 2.38 8.68
CA ALA A 119 12.05 0.93 8.78
C ALA A 119 10.77 0.26 8.23
N TYR A 120 9.61 0.86 8.48
CA TYR A 120 8.33 0.43 7.89
C TYR A 120 8.36 0.56 6.37
N ALA A 121 8.81 1.71 5.83
CA ALA A 121 8.94 1.94 4.41
C ALA A 121 9.86 0.92 3.73
N ILE A 122 10.97 0.55 4.37
CA ILE A 122 11.90 -0.48 3.86
C ILE A 122 11.25 -1.87 3.85
N ARG A 123 10.47 -2.22 4.88
CA ARG A 123 10.01 -3.60 5.06
C ARG A 123 8.71 -3.91 4.32
N TRP A 124 7.73 -3.03 4.41
CA TRP A 124 6.37 -3.33 3.94
C TRP A 124 5.97 -2.58 2.67
N SER A 125 6.47 -1.36 2.47
CA SER A 125 6.08 -0.57 1.31
C SER A 125 6.52 -1.16 -0.03
N PRO A 126 7.68 -1.83 -0.20
CA PRO A 126 8.07 -2.39 -1.49
C PRO A 126 7.08 -3.42 -2.04
N SER A 127 6.68 -4.39 -1.21
CA SER A 127 5.69 -5.40 -1.62
C SER A 127 4.33 -4.80 -1.97
N ARG A 128 3.92 -3.77 -1.21
CA ARG A 128 2.67 -3.03 -1.48
C ARG A 128 2.78 -2.22 -2.76
N SER A 129 3.89 -1.52 -2.99
CA SER A 129 4.11 -0.74 -4.21
C SER A 129 4.03 -1.59 -5.47
N LEU A 130 4.63 -2.79 -5.44
CA LEU A 130 4.55 -3.75 -6.54
C LEU A 130 3.10 -4.17 -6.81
N ALA A 131 2.37 -4.58 -5.76
CA ALA A 131 0.98 -4.98 -5.88
C ALA A 131 0.07 -3.83 -6.36
N TYR A 132 0.28 -2.62 -5.85
CA TYR A 132 -0.50 -1.44 -6.23
C TYR A 132 -0.20 -1.00 -7.67
N ALA A 133 1.07 -1.00 -8.08
CA ALA A 133 1.46 -0.65 -9.44
C ALA A 133 0.83 -1.61 -10.47
N GLN A 134 0.89 -2.91 -10.22
CA GLN A 134 0.25 -3.92 -11.08
C GLN A 134 -1.28 -3.76 -11.09
N LEU A 135 -1.90 -3.51 -9.92
CA LEU A 135 -3.34 -3.29 -9.81
C LEU A 135 -3.78 -2.04 -10.58
N LEU A 136 -3.06 -0.93 -10.44
CA LEU A 136 -3.36 0.31 -11.16
C LEU A 136 -3.22 0.12 -12.67
N ALA A 137 -2.16 -0.54 -13.14
CA ALA A 137 -1.97 -0.86 -14.55
C ALA A 137 -3.11 -1.75 -15.08
N TRP A 138 -3.52 -2.75 -14.30
CA TRP A 138 -4.64 -3.63 -14.65
C TRP A 138 -5.97 -2.86 -14.71
N ILE A 139 -6.26 -1.99 -13.73
CA ILE A 139 -7.47 -1.12 -13.75
C ILE A 139 -7.47 -0.21 -14.97
N CYS A 140 -6.32 0.38 -15.33
CA CYS A 140 -6.22 1.23 -16.52
C CYS A 140 -6.48 0.43 -17.81
N ALA A 141 -6.07 -0.82 -17.88
CA ALA A 141 -6.36 -1.70 -19.03
C ALA A 141 -7.84 -2.11 -19.09
N GLU A 142 -8.43 -2.50 -17.96
CA GLU A 142 -9.83 -2.90 -17.87
C GLU A 142 -10.82 -1.76 -18.17
N LEU A 143 -10.45 -0.53 -17.83
CA LEU A 143 -11.27 0.67 -17.97
C LEU A 143 -10.72 1.64 -19.03
N ALA A 144 -10.12 1.13 -20.09
CA ALA A 144 -9.51 1.95 -21.13
C ALA A 144 -10.49 2.95 -21.81
N GLU A 145 -11.79 2.66 -21.79
CA GLU A 145 -12.85 3.53 -22.33
C GLU A 145 -13.35 4.57 -21.31
N ASP A 146 -12.97 4.49 -20.05
CA ASP A 146 -13.38 5.48 -19.03
C ASP A 146 -12.68 6.81 -19.25
N THR A 147 -13.44 7.91 -19.22
CA THR A 147 -12.94 9.26 -19.51
C THR A 147 -11.87 9.73 -18.53
N TYR A 148 -11.97 9.37 -17.24
CA TYR A 148 -10.95 9.72 -16.27
C TYR A 148 -9.68 8.88 -16.49
N ILE A 149 -9.82 7.59 -16.76
CA ILE A 149 -8.69 6.70 -17.07
C ILE A 149 -7.97 7.18 -18.35
N GLN A 150 -8.72 7.51 -19.40
CA GLN A 150 -8.13 8.10 -20.61
C GLN A 150 -7.35 9.39 -20.32
N HIS A 151 -7.88 10.24 -19.43
CA HIS A 151 -7.16 11.42 -18.98
C HIS A 151 -5.88 11.06 -18.19
N LEU A 152 -5.96 10.11 -17.27
CA LEU A 152 -4.83 9.64 -16.46
C LEU A 152 -3.69 9.07 -17.33
N VAL A 153 -4.02 8.27 -18.34
CA VAL A 153 -3.02 7.59 -19.18
C VAL A 153 -2.56 8.41 -20.38
N SER A 154 -3.25 9.51 -20.73
CA SER A 154 -2.94 10.29 -21.93
C SER A 154 -1.56 10.96 -21.89
N GLY A 155 -1.04 11.26 -20.69
CA GLY A 155 0.31 11.83 -20.51
C GLY A 155 0.59 13.10 -21.30
N LYS A 156 -0.47 13.80 -21.81
CA LYS A 156 -0.31 14.97 -22.67
C LYS A 156 -0.22 16.23 -21.83
N SER A 157 0.86 16.94 -22.00
CA SER A 157 1.20 18.22 -21.36
C SER A 157 0.21 19.38 -21.68
N ASP A 158 -0.67 19.23 -22.67
CA ASP A 158 -1.68 20.23 -23.05
C ASP A 158 -2.98 20.14 -22.22
N LYS A 159 -3.08 19.16 -21.34
CA LYS A 159 -4.21 18.96 -20.41
C LYS A 159 -3.77 19.19 -18.97
N LEU A 160 -4.72 19.57 -18.13
CA LEU A 160 -4.51 19.62 -16.67
C LEU A 160 -4.02 18.27 -16.17
N ALA A 161 -3.07 18.27 -15.23
CA ALA A 161 -2.56 17.07 -14.59
C ALA A 161 -3.71 16.23 -14.00
N ALA A 162 -3.64 14.91 -14.17
CA ALA A 162 -4.57 14.00 -13.52
C ALA A 162 -4.47 14.13 -12.00
N ARG A 163 -5.58 13.99 -11.30
CA ARG A 163 -5.65 14.18 -9.85
C ARG A 163 -5.91 12.87 -9.14
N VAL A 164 -5.09 12.58 -8.13
CA VAL A 164 -5.26 11.42 -7.25
C VAL A 164 -5.24 11.89 -5.80
N VAL A 165 -6.16 11.37 -5.00
CA VAL A 165 -6.28 11.66 -3.57
C VAL A 165 -6.25 10.33 -2.80
N CYS A 166 -5.21 10.09 -2.02
CA CYS A 166 -5.01 8.86 -1.28
C CYS A 166 -5.30 9.10 0.21
N PHE A 167 -6.34 8.48 0.71
CA PHE A 167 -6.66 8.45 2.14
C PHE A 167 -5.98 7.24 2.79
N GLY A 168 -5.11 7.47 3.76
CA GLY A 168 -4.17 6.50 4.30
C GLY A 168 -2.99 6.26 3.36
N GLY A 169 -2.65 7.27 2.54
CA GLY A 169 -1.59 7.16 1.54
C GLY A 169 -0.20 7.51 2.10
N GLY A 170 0.81 6.82 1.59
CA GLY A 170 2.19 6.96 2.05
C GLY A 170 3.23 6.48 1.02
N PRO A 171 4.31 5.84 1.49
CA PRO A 171 5.43 5.42 0.65
C PRO A 171 5.06 4.47 -0.50
N ALA A 172 4.05 3.63 -0.31
CA ALA A 172 3.66 2.66 -1.33
C ALA A 172 2.94 3.32 -2.51
N GLU A 173 2.09 4.29 -2.22
CA GLU A 173 1.28 4.99 -3.21
C GLU A 173 2.14 5.88 -4.12
N ILE A 174 3.05 6.70 -3.55
CA ILE A 174 3.91 7.56 -4.38
C ILE A 174 4.74 6.74 -5.37
N ILE A 175 5.27 5.60 -4.94
CA ILE A 175 6.05 4.70 -5.80
C ILE A 175 5.16 4.01 -6.84
N ALA A 176 3.96 3.53 -6.45
CA ALA A 176 3.06 2.85 -7.38
C ALA A 176 2.57 3.77 -8.50
N PHE A 177 2.19 5.01 -8.16
CA PHE A 177 1.79 6.00 -9.17
C PHE A 177 2.96 6.47 -10.05
N SER A 178 4.17 6.57 -9.47
CA SER A 178 5.39 6.81 -10.27
C SER A 178 5.67 5.68 -11.25
N ALA A 179 5.47 4.43 -10.84
CA ALA A 179 5.63 3.27 -11.71
C ALA A 179 4.59 3.25 -12.84
N LEU A 180 3.34 3.61 -12.54
CA LEU A 180 2.31 3.79 -13.56
C LEU A 180 2.73 4.85 -14.58
N LEU A 181 3.15 6.05 -14.13
CA LEU A 181 3.66 7.10 -15.03
C LEU A 181 4.83 6.63 -15.87
N ARG A 182 5.79 5.90 -15.27
CA ARG A 182 6.94 5.34 -15.98
C ARG A 182 6.51 4.36 -17.07
N SER A 183 5.50 3.53 -16.81
CA SER A 183 5.00 2.55 -17.78
C SER A 183 4.29 3.21 -18.99
N LEU A 184 3.76 4.41 -18.81
CA LEU A 184 3.08 5.17 -19.86
C LEU A 184 4.04 5.99 -20.74
N GLN A 185 5.31 6.16 -20.31
CA GLN A 185 6.31 6.88 -21.10
C GLN A 185 6.83 5.96 -22.22
N PRO A 186 6.93 6.46 -23.47
CA PRO A 186 7.55 5.69 -24.54
C PRO A 186 8.98 5.29 -24.13
N SER A 187 9.31 4.01 -24.30
CA SER A 187 10.69 3.54 -24.08
C SER A 187 11.59 4.21 -25.14
N GLU A 188 12.34 5.23 -24.76
CA GLU A 188 13.35 5.85 -25.66
C GLU A 188 14.45 4.86 -26.10
N ALA A 189 14.49 3.67 -25.50
CA ALA A 189 15.49 2.65 -25.81
C ALA A 189 15.20 1.88 -27.13
N ALA A 190 14.01 1.97 -27.70
CA ALA A 190 13.60 1.16 -28.84
C ALA A 190 13.88 1.79 -30.23
N GLY A 191 14.41 3.00 -30.32
CA GLY A 191 14.40 3.74 -31.60
C GLY A 191 15.61 4.57 -31.98
N ARG A 192 16.73 4.52 -31.26
CA ARG A 192 17.94 5.22 -31.73
C ARG A 192 18.88 4.26 -32.43
N PRO A 193 18.97 4.27 -33.78
CA PRO A 193 20.03 3.53 -34.47
C PRO A 193 21.41 4.02 -34.01
N PRO A 194 22.43 3.16 -33.97
CA PRO A 194 23.77 3.55 -33.59
C PRO A 194 24.23 4.66 -34.55
N ILE A 195 24.57 5.84 -34.01
CA ILE A 195 25.19 6.91 -34.79
C ILE A 195 26.51 6.35 -35.30
N PRO A 196 26.73 6.28 -36.63
CA PRO A 196 28.05 5.92 -37.20
C PRO A 196 29.04 6.96 -36.71
N ALA A 197 30.20 6.52 -36.26
CA ALA A 197 31.34 7.38 -35.97
C ALA A 197 31.76 8.08 -37.29
N ALA A 198 31.32 9.30 -37.49
CA ALA A 198 31.77 10.14 -38.56
C ALA A 198 32.33 11.44 -37.98
N ASP A 199 33.61 11.63 -38.24
CA ASP A 199 34.43 12.85 -38.23
C ASP A 199 34.02 14.00 -37.31
N VAL A 200 34.82 14.17 -36.28
CA VAL A 200 34.91 15.38 -35.46
C VAL A 200 35.85 16.36 -36.20
N SER A 201 35.32 17.22 -37.03
CA SER A 201 36.01 18.42 -37.47
C SER A 201 35.02 19.59 -37.53
N ASP A 202 35.36 20.61 -36.75
CA ASP A 202 34.91 21.98 -36.80
C ASP A 202 33.38 22.28 -36.86
N SER A 203 32.83 22.56 -35.69
CA SER A 203 31.91 23.70 -35.50
C SER A 203 31.72 23.96 -34.01
N LEU A 204 32.52 24.85 -33.46
CA LEU A 204 32.26 25.57 -32.21
C LEU A 204 31.19 26.61 -32.47
N GLU A 205 29.93 26.21 -32.67
CA GLU A 205 28.79 27.11 -32.59
C GLU A 205 27.95 26.73 -31.37
N ALA A 206 27.90 27.68 -30.47
CA ALA A 206 27.00 27.89 -29.33
C ALA A 206 26.06 26.73 -29.01
N ILE A 207 26.49 25.84 -28.11
CA ILE A 207 25.55 25.06 -27.32
C ILE A 207 24.82 26.05 -26.41
N SER A 208 23.71 26.57 -26.87
CA SER A 208 22.68 27.15 -26.00
C SER A 208 22.25 26.04 -25.09
N ILE A 209 22.74 26.09 -23.85
CA ILE A 209 22.17 25.29 -22.74
C ILE A 209 20.80 25.90 -22.53
N SER A 210 19.83 25.43 -23.31
CA SER A 210 18.41 25.63 -23.00
C SER A 210 18.22 25.01 -21.61
N ALA A 211 17.88 25.82 -20.63
CA ALA A 211 17.42 25.34 -19.34
C ALA A 211 16.39 24.21 -19.61
N PRO A 212 16.45 23.08 -18.88
CA PRO A 212 15.50 22.00 -19.10
C PRO A 212 14.11 22.61 -18.98
N LYS A 213 13.32 22.52 -20.08
CA LYS A 213 11.93 22.90 -20.08
C LYS A 213 11.31 22.14 -18.92
N GLN A 214 10.81 22.86 -17.92
CA GLN A 214 10.13 22.27 -16.78
C GLN A 214 9.00 21.42 -17.39
N ALA A 215 9.10 20.10 -17.21
CA ALA A 215 8.09 19.19 -17.73
C ALA A 215 6.78 19.54 -17.00
N ASP A 216 5.72 19.79 -17.76
CA ASP A 216 4.41 19.99 -17.16
C ASP A 216 4.05 18.76 -16.34
N SER A 217 3.54 18.97 -15.13
CA SER A 217 3.15 17.90 -14.25
C SER A 217 2.05 17.04 -14.90
N LEU A 218 2.24 15.73 -14.91
CA LEU A 218 1.28 14.78 -15.46
C LEU A 218 0.30 14.29 -14.41
N LEU A 219 0.72 14.27 -13.14
CA LEU A 219 -0.05 13.75 -12.02
C LEU A 219 0.13 14.60 -10.77
N HIS A 220 -0.99 15.01 -10.17
CA HIS A 220 -1.04 15.62 -8.86
C HIS A 220 -1.53 14.58 -7.83
N LEU A 221 -0.66 14.18 -6.92
CA LEU A 221 -0.92 13.18 -5.90
C LEU A 221 -1.03 13.85 -4.52
N LYS A 222 -2.22 13.79 -3.91
CA LYS A 222 -2.43 14.23 -2.53
C LYS A 222 -2.52 13.03 -1.61
N LEU A 223 -1.74 13.03 -0.55
CA LEU A 223 -1.62 11.94 0.41
C LEU A 223 -2.05 12.43 1.80
N PHE A 224 -2.93 11.69 2.44
CA PHE A 224 -3.42 11.98 3.79
C PHE A 224 -3.20 10.76 4.69
N ASP A 225 -2.55 10.96 5.83
CA ASP A 225 -2.34 9.91 6.82
C ASP A 225 -2.20 10.52 8.22
N THR A 226 -2.43 9.73 9.26
CA THR A 226 -2.19 10.13 10.65
C THR A 226 -0.71 10.03 11.04
N ALA A 227 0.05 9.12 10.43
CA ALA A 227 1.49 9.03 10.57
C ALA A 227 2.21 10.11 9.75
N ASP A 228 3.33 10.62 10.23
CA ASP A 228 4.06 11.71 9.59
C ASP A 228 5.05 11.21 8.53
N TRP A 229 4.56 10.92 7.34
CA TRP A 229 5.36 10.43 6.21
C TRP A 229 6.22 11.49 5.52
N ALA A 230 6.16 12.78 5.91
CA ALA A 230 6.77 13.88 5.15
C ALA A 230 8.25 13.65 4.82
N SER A 231 9.07 13.25 5.81
CA SER A 231 10.50 12.97 5.61
C SER A 231 10.74 11.77 4.67
N VAL A 232 10.00 10.68 4.86
CA VAL A 232 10.11 9.46 4.04
C VAL A 232 9.71 9.75 2.59
N LEU A 233 8.61 10.48 2.38
CA LEU A 233 8.14 10.86 1.04
C LEU A 233 9.12 11.79 0.33
N SER A 234 9.72 12.75 1.05
CA SER A 234 10.76 13.64 0.47
C SER A 234 11.99 12.85 0.02
N LYS A 235 12.44 11.86 0.82
CA LYS A 235 13.55 10.98 0.44
C LYS A 235 13.21 10.14 -0.80
N LEU A 236 11.99 9.61 -0.87
CA LEU A 236 11.53 8.81 -2.02
C LEU A 236 11.38 9.66 -3.26
N ASP A 237 10.83 10.87 -3.17
CA ASP A 237 10.73 11.80 -4.30
C ASP A 237 12.10 12.12 -4.89
N GLN A 238 13.07 12.39 -4.03
CA GLN A 238 14.47 12.58 -4.46
C GLN A 238 15.01 11.32 -5.15
N GLY A 239 14.74 10.13 -4.60
CA GLY A 239 15.14 8.85 -5.20
C GLY A 239 14.48 8.57 -6.55
N LEU A 240 13.24 9.02 -6.75
CA LEU A 240 12.49 8.88 -8.00
C LEU A 240 13.00 9.82 -9.10
N THR A 241 13.39 11.04 -8.74
CA THR A 241 13.71 12.12 -9.66
C THR A 241 15.21 12.29 -9.91
N THR A 242 16.06 11.59 -9.16
CA THR A 242 17.51 11.61 -9.31
C THR A 242 18.00 10.30 -9.94
N PRO A 243 18.89 10.35 -10.95
CA PRO A 243 19.53 9.13 -11.47
C PRO A 243 20.25 8.36 -10.37
N PRO A 244 20.12 7.02 -10.31
CA PRO A 244 20.78 6.22 -9.29
C PRO A 244 22.32 6.35 -9.36
N PRO A 245 23.02 6.28 -8.22
CA PRO A 245 24.47 6.38 -8.20
C PRO A 245 25.11 5.22 -8.96
N LEU A 246 26.02 5.53 -9.87
CA LEU A 246 26.76 4.54 -10.61
C LEU A 246 28.10 4.22 -9.96
N SER A 247 28.51 2.96 -10.06
CA SER A 247 29.89 2.58 -9.72
C SER A 247 30.89 3.40 -10.53
N ARG A 248 32.04 3.76 -9.93
CA ARG A 248 33.14 4.42 -10.64
C ARG A 248 33.65 3.61 -11.85
N TYR A 249 33.39 2.31 -11.87
CA TYR A 249 33.74 1.39 -12.95
C TYR A 249 32.60 1.15 -13.94
N ALA A 250 31.50 1.91 -13.86
CA ALA A 250 30.39 1.76 -14.78
C ALA A 250 30.85 1.98 -16.23
N SER A 251 30.35 1.14 -17.13
CA SER A 251 30.65 1.25 -18.57
C SER A 251 30.06 2.54 -19.14
N ALA A 252 30.61 3.01 -20.27
CA ALA A 252 30.06 4.16 -20.99
C ALA A 252 28.59 3.98 -21.34
N ALA A 253 28.18 2.77 -21.72
CA ALA A 253 26.79 2.44 -22.03
C ALA A 253 25.90 2.52 -20.75
N ALA A 254 26.39 2.07 -19.59
CA ALA A 254 25.65 2.20 -18.34
C ALA A 254 25.47 3.67 -17.92
N ARG A 255 26.51 4.50 -18.12
CA ARG A 255 26.45 5.94 -17.85
C ARG A 255 25.48 6.67 -18.79
N ALA A 256 25.48 6.32 -20.09
CA ALA A 256 24.58 6.91 -21.07
C ALA A 256 23.10 6.55 -20.85
N ARG A 257 22.83 5.39 -20.22
CA ARG A 257 21.46 4.93 -19.89
C ARG A 257 21.00 5.28 -18.48
N ASN A 258 21.86 5.92 -17.68
CA ASN A 258 21.53 6.25 -16.31
C ASN A 258 20.55 7.45 -16.27
N ALA A 259 19.31 7.17 -16.04
CA ALA A 259 18.24 8.16 -15.92
C ALA A 259 17.52 8.02 -14.58
N SER A 260 16.84 9.06 -14.17
CA SER A 260 15.89 9.03 -13.05
C SER A 260 14.75 8.05 -13.34
N PHE A 261 14.09 7.57 -12.29
CA PHE A 261 12.95 6.67 -12.43
C PHE A 261 11.78 7.37 -13.15
N ILE A 262 11.48 8.62 -12.80
CA ILE A 262 10.57 9.52 -13.52
C ILE A 262 11.28 10.86 -13.78
N SER A 263 10.80 11.59 -14.77
CA SER A 263 11.28 12.96 -15.04
C SER A 263 10.94 13.89 -13.87
N PRO A 264 11.86 14.77 -13.45
CA PRO A 264 11.54 15.79 -12.43
C PRO A 264 10.31 16.61 -12.84
N GLY A 265 9.36 16.76 -11.90
CA GLY A 265 8.10 17.48 -12.13
C GLY A 265 7.00 16.65 -12.78
N ALA A 266 7.25 15.45 -13.30
CA ALA A 266 6.20 14.60 -13.88
C ALA A 266 5.13 14.18 -12.85
N LEU A 267 5.51 13.99 -11.60
CA LEU A 267 4.62 13.77 -10.48
C LEU A 267 4.83 14.89 -9.45
N GLU A 268 3.78 15.64 -9.15
CA GLU A 268 3.72 16.55 -8.01
C GLU A 268 2.98 15.90 -6.88
N HIS A 269 3.54 15.91 -5.68
CA HIS A 269 2.88 15.34 -4.52
C HIS A 269 2.75 16.36 -3.39
N ALA A 270 1.67 16.23 -2.61
CA ALA A 270 1.45 16.95 -1.38
C ALA A 270 1.02 15.97 -0.29
N PHE A 271 1.67 16.04 0.85
CA PHE A 271 1.34 15.23 2.01
C PHE A 271 0.72 16.11 3.10
N THR A 272 -0.34 15.61 3.74
CA THR A 272 -0.99 16.24 4.87
C THR A 272 -1.18 15.21 5.99
N ARG A 273 -0.55 15.45 7.12
CA ARG A 273 -0.79 14.66 8.33
C ARG A 273 -2.13 15.03 8.92
N ALA A 274 -3.12 14.13 8.89
CA ALA A 274 -4.47 14.39 9.38
C ALA A 274 -5.28 13.14 9.71
N ASP A 275 -6.18 13.21 10.70
CA ASP A 275 -7.31 12.29 10.86
C ASP A 275 -8.45 12.74 9.94
N VAL A 276 -8.56 12.10 8.78
CA VAL A 276 -9.55 12.44 7.74
C VAL A 276 -10.99 12.23 8.20
N LEU A 277 -11.25 11.42 9.22
CA LEU A 277 -12.59 11.24 9.79
C LEU A 277 -13.12 12.53 10.43
N GLY A 278 -12.24 13.47 10.76
CA GLY A 278 -12.58 14.80 11.28
C GLY A 278 -12.86 15.86 10.19
N TYR A 279 -12.59 15.57 8.90
CA TYR A 279 -12.76 16.55 7.83
C TYR A 279 -14.22 16.91 7.59
N SER A 280 -14.48 18.21 7.44
CA SER A 280 -15.76 18.72 6.94
C SER A 280 -15.89 18.53 5.43
N THR A 281 -17.10 18.71 4.89
CA THR A 281 -17.33 18.69 3.44
C THR A 281 -16.47 19.75 2.73
N ASN A 282 -16.27 20.95 3.33
CA ASN A 282 -15.40 22.00 2.76
C ASN A 282 -13.93 21.60 2.70
N ASP A 283 -13.41 20.93 3.76
CA ASP A 283 -12.04 20.42 3.77
C ASP A 283 -11.86 19.40 2.66
N LEU A 284 -12.85 18.50 2.47
CA LEU A 284 -12.85 17.51 1.39
C LEU A 284 -12.95 18.15 0.01
N CYS A 285 -13.80 19.18 -0.18
CA CYS A 285 -13.84 19.93 -1.44
C CYS A 285 -12.49 20.56 -1.78
N THR A 286 -11.78 21.08 -0.78
CA THR A 286 -10.44 21.65 -0.95
C THR A 286 -9.40 20.56 -1.26
N ALA A 287 -9.49 19.43 -0.59
CA ALA A 287 -8.60 18.29 -0.80
C ALA A 287 -8.78 17.67 -2.20
N ILE A 288 -10.03 17.38 -2.59
CA ILE A 288 -10.36 16.71 -3.86
C ILE A 288 -10.30 17.69 -5.03
N GLY A 289 -10.85 18.91 -4.85
CA GLY A 289 -10.93 19.94 -5.88
C GLY A 289 -12.17 19.79 -6.78
N THR A 290 -12.22 20.60 -7.85
CA THR A 290 -13.41 20.74 -8.71
C THR A 290 -13.40 19.89 -9.98
N ALA A 291 -12.26 19.32 -10.35
CA ALA A 291 -12.13 18.42 -11.50
C ALA A 291 -12.24 16.95 -11.06
N PRO A 292 -12.66 16.04 -11.95
CA PRO A 292 -12.67 14.60 -11.66
C PRO A 292 -11.32 14.11 -11.12
N ALA A 293 -11.36 13.20 -10.16
CA ALA A 293 -10.18 12.66 -9.47
C ALA A 293 -10.35 11.16 -9.20
N LEU A 294 -9.23 10.47 -9.02
CA LEU A 294 -9.20 9.13 -8.45
C LEU A 294 -8.98 9.25 -6.93
N LEU A 295 -9.96 8.79 -6.16
CA LEU A 295 -9.85 8.67 -4.72
C LEU A 295 -9.46 7.24 -4.38
N THR A 296 -8.52 7.04 -3.46
CA THR A 296 -8.08 5.69 -3.09
C THR A 296 -8.09 5.46 -1.58
N PHE A 297 -8.48 4.25 -1.19
CA PHE A 297 -8.30 3.66 0.13
C PHE A 297 -7.58 2.32 -0.06
N MET A 298 -6.26 2.29 0.18
CA MET A 298 -5.47 1.07 -0.01
C MET A 298 -5.05 0.49 1.35
N PHE A 299 -5.77 -0.54 1.82
CA PHE A 299 -5.65 -1.17 3.14
C PHE A 299 -5.90 -0.20 4.32
N THR A 300 -6.74 0.79 4.11
CA THR A 300 -7.05 1.84 5.11
C THR A 300 -8.49 1.75 5.59
N LEU A 301 -9.43 1.44 4.71
CA LEU A 301 -10.85 1.56 5.02
C LEU A 301 -11.29 0.61 6.15
N ASN A 302 -10.73 -0.59 6.20
CA ASN A 302 -10.95 -1.53 7.30
C ASN A 302 -10.53 -0.91 8.64
N GLU A 303 -9.39 -0.23 8.69
CA GLU A 303 -8.91 0.41 9.92
C GLU A 303 -9.83 1.57 10.35
N LEU A 304 -10.31 2.36 9.39
CA LEU A 304 -11.27 3.42 9.66
C LEU A 304 -12.60 2.87 10.20
N TYR A 305 -13.13 1.81 9.61
CA TYR A 305 -14.35 1.15 10.09
C TYR A 305 -14.17 0.51 11.46
N MET A 306 -13.01 -0.06 11.74
CA MET A 306 -12.70 -0.63 13.05
C MET A 306 -12.51 0.46 14.11
N ALA A 307 -12.08 1.66 13.74
CA ALA A 307 -12.05 2.80 14.65
C ALA A 307 -13.46 3.31 14.96
N SER A 308 -14.32 3.46 13.94
CA SER A 308 -15.73 3.86 14.14
C SER A 308 -16.55 3.68 12.88
N ILE A 309 -17.51 2.77 12.89
CA ILE A 309 -18.41 2.55 11.75
C ILE A 309 -19.21 3.81 11.41
N SER A 310 -19.77 4.49 12.43
CA SER A 310 -20.61 5.68 12.21
C SER A 310 -19.80 6.85 11.63
N ARG A 311 -18.61 7.14 12.18
CA ARG A 311 -17.74 8.22 11.68
C ARG A 311 -17.27 7.93 10.25
N THR A 312 -16.90 6.68 9.96
CA THR A 312 -16.45 6.26 8.62
C THR A 312 -17.58 6.34 7.59
N THR A 313 -18.80 5.88 7.96
CA THR A 313 -19.97 6.02 7.08
C THR A 313 -20.28 7.48 6.80
N ALA A 314 -20.31 8.34 7.83
CA ALA A 314 -20.52 9.77 7.66
C ALA A 314 -19.41 10.45 6.83
N PHE A 315 -18.16 9.99 6.96
CA PHE A 315 -17.04 10.46 6.15
C PHE A 315 -17.23 10.09 4.67
N LEU A 316 -17.63 8.86 4.34
CA LEU A 316 -17.92 8.45 2.96
C LEU A 316 -19.11 9.21 2.35
N GLN A 317 -20.10 9.58 3.15
CA GLN A 317 -21.20 10.45 2.71
C GLN A 317 -20.68 11.85 2.36
N ARG A 318 -19.83 12.45 3.21
CA ARG A 318 -19.19 13.74 2.91
C ARG A 318 -18.28 13.68 1.69
N ILE A 319 -17.56 12.56 1.49
CA ILE A 319 -16.81 12.31 0.25
C ILE A 319 -17.76 12.34 -0.96
N THR A 320 -18.92 11.71 -0.86
CA THR A 320 -19.92 11.73 -1.94
C THR A 320 -20.37 13.14 -2.28
N GLU A 321 -20.60 13.99 -1.27
CA GLU A 321 -20.98 15.39 -1.46
C GLU A 321 -19.86 16.23 -2.09
N ALA A 322 -18.61 15.99 -1.67
CA ALA A 322 -17.45 16.77 -2.09
C ALA A 322 -16.88 16.35 -3.45
N THR A 323 -17.20 15.15 -3.93
CA THR A 323 -16.53 14.57 -5.11
C THR A 323 -17.24 14.95 -6.41
N PRO A 324 -16.52 15.53 -7.40
CA PRO A 324 -17.07 15.86 -8.72
C PRO A 324 -17.53 14.60 -9.49
N ARG A 325 -18.56 14.75 -10.31
CA ARG A 325 -19.03 13.71 -11.24
C ARG A 325 -17.92 13.29 -12.19
N GLY A 326 -17.89 12.01 -12.56
CA GLY A 326 -16.84 11.40 -13.39
C GLY A 326 -15.60 10.97 -12.60
N SER A 327 -15.53 11.25 -11.29
CA SER A 327 -14.46 10.74 -10.42
C SER A 327 -14.60 9.25 -10.17
N LEU A 328 -13.47 8.61 -9.85
CA LEU A 328 -13.40 7.20 -9.46
C LEU A 328 -13.04 7.09 -7.96
N LEU A 329 -13.61 6.09 -7.30
CA LEU A 329 -13.27 5.71 -5.92
C LEU A 329 -12.82 4.25 -5.91
N LEU A 330 -11.53 4.04 -5.63
CA LEU A 330 -10.89 2.73 -5.53
C LEU A 330 -10.70 2.35 -4.06
N VAL A 331 -11.28 1.23 -3.66
CA VAL A 331 -11.08 0.62 -2.35
C VAL A 331 -10.40 -0.72 -2.52
N VAL A 332 -9.24 -0.87 -1.88
CA VAL A 332 -8.45 -2.11 -1.83
C VAL A 332 -8.28 -2.48 -0.37
N ASP A 333 -8.66 -3.69 0.02
CA ASP A 333 -8.54 -4.13 1.41
C ASP A 333 -8.34 -5.65 1.53
N THR A 334 -8.10 -6.14 2.73
CA THR A 334 -7.94 -7.58 2.99
C THR A 334 -9.19 -8.35 2.59
N PRO A 335 -9.08 -9.49 1.88
CA PRO A 335 -10.23 -10.29 1.49
C PRO A 335 -11.06 -10.72 2.70
N GLY A 336 -12.39 -10.52 2.63
CA GLY A 336 -13.31 -10.88 3.71
C GLY A 336 -13.18 -9.99 4.95
N ALA A 337 -12.61 -8.79 4.83
CA ALA A 337 -12.54 -7.81 5.91
C ALA A 337 -13.96 -7.48 6.43
N GLN A 338 -14.09 -7.43 7.76
CA GLN A 338 -15.35 -7.21 8.46
C GLN A 338 -15.16 -6.15 9.54
N ALA A 339 -16.12 -5.27 9.68
CA ALA A 339 -16.21 -4.32 10.77
C ALA A 339 -17.10 -4.87 11.89
N GLU A 340 -16.67 -4.74 13.14
CA GLU A 340 -17.41 -5.18 14.32
C GLU A 340 -18.14 -4.00 14.96
N THR A 341 -19.44 -4.16 15.28
CA THR A 341 -20.15 -3.21 16.13
C THR A 341 -20.17 -3.73 17.56
N SER A 342 -19.75 -2.92 18.51
CA SER A 342 -20.11 -3.10 19.91
C SER A 342 -21.57 -2.69 20.06
N ALA A 343 -22.48 -3.64 20.22
CA ALA A 343 -23.86 -3.32 20.54
C ALA A 343 -23.90 -2.63 21.91
N SER A 344 -24.53 -1.44 21.95
CA SER A 344 -24.79 -0.68 23.18
C SER A 344 -25.50 -1.54 24.23
N HIS A 345 -25.05 -1.40 25.46
CA HIS A 345 -25.59 -1.84 26.73
C HIS A 345 -27.06 -2.29 26.71
N THR A 346 -27.28 -3.59 26.60
CA THR A 346 -28.39 -4.29 27.21
C THR A 346 -27.81 -5.58 27.80
N ASP A 347 -27.98 -5.74 29.10
CA ASP A 347 -27.64 -6.96 29.85
C ASP A 347 -28.25 -8.18 29.18
N GLU A 348 -27.43 -9.02 28.59
CA GLU A 348 -27.57 -10.42 28.20
C GLU A 348 -26.85 -10.70 26.88
N GLY A 349 -25.57 -11.09 26.99
CA GLY A 349 -24.81 -11.69 25.88
C GLY A 349 -24.33 -10.70 24.82
N GLU A 350 -23.03 -10.39 24.80
CA GLU A 350 -22.34 -9.62 23.76
C GLU A 350 -22.55 -10.26 22.36
N ASN A 351 -23.62 -9.94 21.69
CA ASN A 351 -23.85 -10.31 20.30
C ASN A 351 -23.12 -9.28 19.40
N LYS A 352 -21.80 -9.41 19.27
CA LYS A 352 -20.99 -8.63 18.32
C LYS A 352 -21.50 -8.92 16.91
N ARG A 353 -22.12 -7.92 16.28
CA ARG A 353 -22.53 -8.02 14.88
C ARG A 353 -21.37 -7.63 14.00
N THR A 354 -21.02 -8.49 13.05
CA THR A 354 -19.96 -8.23 12.06
C THR A 354 -20.59 -7.93 10.71
N TYR A 355 -20.10 -6.89 10.05
CA TYR A 355 -20.58 -6.48 8.73
C TYR A 355 -19.43 -6.54 7.72
N PRO A 356 -19.62 -7.24 6.57
CA PRO A 356 -18.65 -7.17 5.47
C PRO A 356 -18.48 -5.73 4.99
N ILE A 357 -17.23 -5.33 4.73
CA ILE A 357 -16.91 -3.96 4.24
C ILE A 357 -17.67 -3.66 2.94
N SER A 358 -17.82 -4.64 2.04
CA SER A 358 -18.58 -4.48 0.80
C SER A 358 -20.01 -3.99 1.04
N ARG A 359 -20.69 -4.52 2.07
CA ARG A 359 -22.06 -4.07 2.43
C ARG A 359 -22.08 -2.67 3.02
N LEU A 360 -21.08 -2.34 3.84
CA LEU A 360 -20.97 -0.99 4.41
C LEU A 360 -20.68 0.05 3.33
N LEU A 361 -19.83 -0.29 2.35
CA LEU A 361 -19.58 0.54 1.17
C LEU A 361 -20.85 0.75 0.34
N ASP A 362 -21.57 -0.33 0.00
CA ASP A 362 -22.81 -0.24 -0.77
C ASP A 362 -23.83 0.63 -0.04
N TYR A 363 -23.95 0.47 1.27
CA TYR A 363 -24.84 1.31 2.08
C TYR A 363 -24.39 2.78 2.06
N ALA A 364 -23.11 3.09 2.30
CA ALA A 364 -22.62 4.45 2.41
C ALA A 364 -22.64 5.22 1.08
N LEU A 365 -22.39 4.53 -0.05
CA LEU A 365 -22.17 5.15 -1.36
C LEU A 365 -23.42 5.08 -2.26
N ARG A 366 -24.23 4.03 -2.13
CA ARG A 366 -25.35 3.77 -3.03
C ARG A 366 -26.73 4.03 -2.41
N SER A 367 -26.83 4.14 -1.07
CA SER A 367 -28.09 4.59 -0.45
C SER A 367 -28.35 6.02 -0.88
N SER A 368 -29.43 6.22 -1.61
CA SER A 368 -29.89 7.55 -2.01
C SER A 368 -29.90 8.48 -0.81
N SER A 369 -29.45 9.70 -1.02
CA SER A 369 -29.40 10.79 -0.06
C SER A 369 -30.46 10.65 1.05
N MET A 370 -30.01 10.56 2.31
CA MET A 370 -30.96 10.56 3.44
C MET A 370 -31.88 11.78 3.31
N LYS A 371 -33.19 11.52 3.13
CA LYS A 371 -34.21 12.55 3.31
C LYS A 371 -33.95 13.28 4.63
N ARG A 372 -33.85 14.59 4.58
CA ARG A 372 -33.98 15.40 5.79
C ARG A 372 -35.35 15.09 6.41
N PRO A 373 -35.46 14.96 7.75
CA PRO A 373 -36.69 14.48 8.39
C PRO A 373 -37.96 15.34 8.18
N ASN A 374 -37.93 16.39 7.36
CA ASN A 374 -38.99 17.37 7.15
C ASN A 374 -39.38 17.62 5.69
N GLU A 375 -38.99 16.76 4.74
CA GLU A 375 -39.49 16.87 3.36
C GLU A 375 -40.70 15.94 3.20
N GLU A 376 -41.88 16.55 3.02
CA GLU A 376 -43.14 15.90 2.71
C GLU A 376 -43.02 15.07 1.41
N ASP A 377 -43.64 13.88 1.43
CA ASP A 377 -43.70 12.94 0.30
C ASP A 377 -44.38 13.57 -0.94
N ASN A 378 -43.62 14.31 -1.72
CA ASN A 378 -43.95 14.56 -3.10
C ASN A 378 -43.35 13.40 -3.94
N ASP A 379 -44.18 12.79 -4.78
CA ASP A 379 -43.85 11.72 -5.75
C ASP A 379 -42.83 12.16 -6.84
N GLU A 380 -41.86 13.02 -6.50
CA GLU A 380 -40.75 13.36 -7.37
C GLU A 380 -39.72 12.21 -7.37
N GLU A 381 -39.31 11.83 -8.54
CA GLU A 381 -38.37 10.78 -8.90
C GLU A 381 -37.23 10.67 -7.86
N LYS A 382 -37.20 9.53 -7.14
CA LYS A 382 -36.13 9.28 -6.15
C LYS A 382 -34.79 9.45 -6.83
N PRO A 383 -33.93 10.34 -6.35
CA PRO A 383 -32.61 10.53 -6.97
C PRO A 383 -31.88 9.20 -7.01
N GLY A 384 -31.34 8.85 -8.19
CA GLY A 384 -30.59 7.62 -8.40
C GLY A 384 -29.36 7.55 -7.46
N PRO A 385 -28.71 6.40 -7.39
CA PRO A 385 -27.52 6.24 -6.55
C PRO A 385 -26.42 7.23 -6.96
N ALA A 386 -25.74 7.83 -5.98
CA ALA A 386 -24.69 8.82 -6.25
C ALA A 386 -23.44 8.20 -6.88
N TRP A 387 -23.23 6.91 -6.66
CA TRP A 387 -22.11 6.13 -7.18
C TRP A 387 -22.59 4.88 -7.91
N GLU A 388 -22.02 4.62 -9.06
CA GLU A 388 -22.14 3.36 -9.79
C GLU A 388 -20.98 2.44 -9.41
N LYS A 389 -21.30 1.17 -9.08
CA LYS A 389 -20.27 0.15 -8.86
C LYS A 389 -19.76 -0.36 -10.21
N VAL A 390 -18.56 0.02 -10.60
CA VAL A 390 -17.92 -0.35 -11.87
C VAL A 390 -17.26 -1.72 -11.77
N MET A 391 -16.66 -2.04 -10.62
CA MET A 391 -15.94 -3.30 -10.44
C MET A 391 -16.02 -3.78 -9.01
N GLU A 392 -16.12 -5.11 -8.84
CA GLU A 392 -15.99 -5.79 -7.56
C GLU A 392 -15.24 -7.12 -7.75
N LYS A 393 -14.18 -7.31 -6.99
CA LYS A 393 -13.43 -8.57 -6.90
C LYS A 393 -13.24 -8.93 -5.42
N ALA A 394 -13.97 -9.95 -4.97
CA ALA A 394 -13.97 -10.36 -3.56
C ALA A 394 -12.62 -10.90 -3.07
N SER A 395 -11.80 -11.45 -3.95
CA SER A 395 -10.46 -11.94 -3.62
C SER A 395 -9.58 -11.98 -4.86
N MET A 396 -8.51 -11.20 -4.81
CA MET A 396 -7.43 -11.20 -5.81
C MET A 396 -6.10 -11.50 -5.12
N SER A 397 -5.12 -11.97 -5.88
CA SER A 397 -3.77 -12.22 -5.39
C SER A 397 -2.73 -11.72 -6.38
N TYR A 398 -1.84 -10.85 -5.89
CA TYR A 398 -0.58 -10.54 -6.54
C TYR A 398 0.50 -11.48 -6.03
N ARG A 399 1.24 -12.10 -6.94
CA ARG A 399 2.37 -12.97 -6.63
C ARG A 399 3.64 -12.32 -7.17
N LEU A 400 4.64 -12.27 -6.33
CA LEU A 400 5.97 -11.77 -6.68
C LEU A 400 6.60 -12.65 -7.75
N GLU A 401 7.27 -12.04 -8.71
CA GLU A 401 8.13 -12.75 -9.64
C GLU A 401 9.39 -13.29 -8.94
N GLN A 402 9.86 -14.47 -9.37
CA GLN A 402 10.91 -15.20 -8.66
C GLN A 402 12.29 -14.52 -8.75
N ASP A 403 12.51 -13.76 -9.83
CA ASP A 403 13.80 -13.12 -10.13
C ASP A 403 14.02 -11.77 -9.44
N LEU A 404 13.01 -11.26 -8.73
CA LEU A 404 13.11 -9.98 -8.02
C LEU A 404 14.11 -10.04 -6.86
N LYS A 405 14.97 -9.03 -6.77
CA LYS A 405 16.05 -8.95 -5.79
C LYS A 405 15.85 -7.73 -4.88
N TYR A 406 15.69 -8.00 -3.60
CA TYR A 406 15.61 -6.98 -2.57
C TYR A 406 16.27 -7.48 -1.27
N PRO A 407 16.99 -6.63 -0.50
CA PRO A 407 17.72 -7.09 0.70
C PRO A 407 16.81 -7.60 1.82
N VAL A 408 15.58 -7.12 1.87
CA VAL A 408 14.57 -7.49 2.88
C VAL A 408 13.52 -8.39 2.22
N SER A 409 13.01 -9.37 2.96
CA SER A 409 12.00 -10.31 2.43
C SER A 409 10.77 -9.60 1.92
N LEU A 410 10.34 -9.95 0.70
CA LEU A 410 9.11 -9.48 0.09
C LEU A 410 7.95 -10.46 0.38
N GLU A 411 6.72 -10.00 0.24
CA GLU A 411 5.51 -10.80 0.51
C GLU A 411 4.50 -10.69 -0.63
N ASN A 412 3.87 -11.82 -0.96
CA ASN A 412 2.71 -11.83 -1.84
C ASN A 412 1.53 -11.10 -1.18
N THR A 413 0.75 -10.38 -1.97
CA THR A 413 -0.38 -9.61 -1.46
C THR A 413 -1.70 -10.23 -1.91
N LYS A 414 -2.65 -10.38 -0.98
CA LYS A 414 -4.04 -10.76 -1.26
C LYS A 414 -4.95 -9.62 -0.86
N PHE A 415 -5.91 -9.32 -1.71
CA PHE A 415 -6.81 -8.19 -1.50
C PHE A 415 -8.17 -8.41 -2.18
N GLN A 416 -9.16 -7.66 -1.72
CA GLN A 416 -10.41 -7.41 -2.42
C GLN A 416 -10.36 -6.03 -3.06
N VAL A 417 -11.12 -5.84 -4.15
CA VAL A 417 -11.17 -4.58 -4.90
C VAL A 417 -12.61 -4.18 -5.10
N HIS A 418 -12.91 -2.92 -4.81
CA HIS A 418 -14.17 -2.28 -5.14
C HIS A 418 -13.86 -0.95 -5.84
N LEU A 419 -14.45 -0.76 -7.01
CA LEU A 419 -14.30 0.47 -7.78
C LEU A 419 -15.68 1.04 -8.09
N PHE A 420 -15.84 2.32 -7.77
CA PHE A 420 -17.07 3.06 -7.98
C PHE A 420 -16.81 4.29 -8.85
N LYS A 421 -17.78 4.67 -9.66
CA LYS A 421 -17.79 5.89 -10.46
C LYS A 421 -18.83 6.87 -9.94
N ARG A 422 -18.48 8.12 -9.77
CA ARG A 422 -19.38 9.20 -9.37
C ARG A 422 -20.25 9.63 -10.56
N ILE A 423 -21.55 9.43 -10.47
CA ILE A 423 -22.54 9.73 -11.52
C ILE A 423 -23.36 10.96 -11.19
#